data_057c58871232201d282a85e4da0d58c1
#
_entry.id   057c58871232201d282a85e4da0d58c1
#
_cell.length_a   1.000
_cell.length_b   1.000
_cell.length_c   1.000
_cell.angle_alpha   90.00
_cell.angle_beta   90.00
_cell.angle_gamma   90.00
#
_symmetry.space_group_name_H-M   'P 1'
#
loop_
_entity.id
_entity.type
_entity.pdbx_description
1 polymer ?
#
loop_
_entity_poly.entity_id
_entity_poly.type
_entity_poly.pdbx_seq_one_letter_code
_entity_poly.pdbx_strand_id
1 'polypeptide(L)'
;MNNTPGEHKPKKIAVLNGILHGHFTGSVEVVRELYSLGYDVTCYVTEEFADRLNDIPVKKIVYSADVSEVAKRLPPYAPPFAINSFMVGRATYTLIELLQKDETDYDYYIWDCFFDIEEMNKILKIDPSKFTIIYPSFILTDENQFDNIRLVGLQWTSQHYNINLHDFVGLIFTPNKFKKLILTSKFFHLRPEDTDETCYFLGPHIEKRVVDKNFDFKKDVNKKLLFISLGTIFGKDLDFYHQCIEAFRDSDEYQVIMSVGKFVDIEQTFKEIPKNFSIYNYVPQTQLLPDVDVFITHAGFNSTSEGLASGAAMVLVPQAVDQFDVAKVVQKLNAGIALNKHEINITADVIKNAVDSAYARSDEFKAGTKAIMDSFKEAIDNRKAIYQEIFA
;
A
#
# COMPACT_ATOMS: atom_id res chain seq x y z
N MET A 1 33.73 -20.25 39.67
CA MET A 1 32.79 -20.83 38.69
C MET A 1 32.17 -19.65 37.97
N ASN A 2 32.65 -19.37 36.79
CA ASN A 2 32.15 -18.27 35.97
C ASN A 2 30.87 -18.75 35.29
N ASN A 3 29.73 -18.21 35.72
CA ASN A 3 28.49 -18.34 34.98
C ASN A 3 28.59 -17.44 33.73
N THR A 4 28.87 -18.05 32.60
CA THR A 4 28.64 -17.44 31.29
C THR A 4 27.14 -17.15 31.15
N PRO A 5 26.71 -15.92 30.81
CA PRO A 5 25.32 -15.68 30.54
C PRO A 5 24.86 -16.59 29.40
N GLY A 6 23.82 -17.36 29.61
CA GLY A 6 23.27 -18.26 28.60
C GLY A 6 23.00 -17.47 27.32
N GLU A 7 23.58 -17.93 26.21
CA GLU A 7 23.19 -17.46 24.87
C GLU A 7 21.70 -17.77 24.69
N HIS A 8 20.84 -16.75 24.87
CA HIS A 8 19.45 -16.85 24.49
C HIS A 8 19.41 -17.08 22.98
N LYS A 9 18.96 -18.27 22.56
CA LYS A 9 18.73 -18.52 21.14
C LYS A 9 17.75 -17.44 20.61
N PRO A 10 18.03 -16.88 19.43
CA PRO A 10 17.13 -15.89 18.84
C PRO A 10 15.74 -16.50 18.62
N LYS A 11 14.70 -15.74 18.92
CA LYS A 11 13.32 -16.12 18.63
C LYS A 11 13.13 -16.24 17.13
N LYS A 12 12.44 -17.30 16.71
CA LYS A 12 12.17 -17.60 15.30
C LYS A 12 10.84 -17.03 14.87
N ILE A 13 10.84 -16.20 13.85
CA ILE A 13 9.64 -15.54 13.34
C ILE A 13 9.42 -15.93 11.87
N ALA A 14 8.26 -16.51 11.58
CA ALA A 14 7.79 -16.70 10.21
C ALA A 14 7.03 -15.46 9.74
N VAL A 15 7.45 -14.85 8.64
CA VAL A 15 6.75 -13.72 8.00
C VAL A 15 6.14 -14.21 6.69
N LEU A 16 4.80 -14.21 6.64
CA LEU A 16 4.03 -14.60 5.48
C LEU A 16 3.59 -13.34 4.74
N ASN A 17 4.38 -12.98 3.74
CA ASN A 17 4.23 -11.72 3.02
C ASN A 17 3.02 -11.74 2.09
N GLY A 18 2.35 -10.61 2.00
CA GLY A 18 1.26 -10.38 1.05
C GLY A 18 1.71 -10.49 -0.40
N ILE A 19 0.79 -10.95 -1.25
CA ILE A 19 1.02 -11.15 -2.68
C ILE A 19 0.82 -9.89 -3.52
N LEU A 20 0.38 -8.79 -2.92
CA LEU A 20 0.18 -7.51 -3.58
C LEU A 20 1.35 -6.57 -3.31
N HIS A 21 1.76 -5.83 -4.34
CA HIS A 21 2.93 -4.93 -4.28
C HIS A 21 2.89 -3.96 -3.07
N GLY A 22 1.74 -3.32 -2.82
CA GLY A 22 1.58 -2.39 -1.70
C GLY A 22 1.73 -3.05 -0.33
N HIS A 23 1.23 -4.28 -0.19
CA HIS A 23 1.34 -5.08 1.03
C HIS A 23 2.77 -5.54 1.28
N PHE A 24 3.41 -6.09 0.23
CA PHE A 24 4.77 -6.55 0.31
C PHE A 24 5.76 -5.43 0.66
N THR A 25 5.64 -4.26 0.01
CA THR A 25 6.54 -3.13 0.26
C THR A 25 6.58 -2.71 1.73
N GLY A 26 5.41 -2.64 2.37
CA GLY A 26 5.32 -2.32 3.80
C GLY A 26 5.96 -3.37 4.70
N SER A 27 5.82 -4.66 4.37
CA SER A 27 6.34 -5.75 5.19
C SER A 27 7.87 -5.93 5.11
N VAL A 28 8.53 -5.51 4.02
CA VAL A 28 9.99 -5.61 3.85
C VAL A 28 10.75 -4.90 4.97
N GLU A 29 10.30 -3.71 5.34
CA GLU A 29 10.97 -2.95 6.41
C GLU A 29 10.78 -3.60 7.77
N VAL A 30 9.60 -4.16 8.03
CA VAL A 30 9.37 -4.96 9.26
C VAL A 30 10.35 -6.14 9.33
N VAL A 31 10.56 -6.85 8.22
CA VAL A 31 11.55 -7.93 8.12
C VAL A 31 12.95 -7.42 8.41
N ARG A 32 13.35 -6.29 7.81
CA ARG A 32 14.65 -5.66 8.00
C ARG A 32 14.90 -5.28 9.46
N GLU A 33 13.91 -4.65 10.08
CA GLU A 33 13.98 -4.22 11.48
C GLU A 33 14.06 -5.41 12.44
N LEU A 34 13.22 -6.43 12.25
CA LEU A 34 13.27 -7.67 13.06
C LEU A 34 14.62 -8.35 12.95
N TYR A 35 15.16 -8.50 11.72
CA TYR A 35 16.50 -9.04 11.52
C TYR A 35 17.56 -8.21 12.25
N SER A 36 17.50 -6.88 12.16
CA SER A 36 18.45 -5.97 12.82
C SER A 36 18.39 -6.05 14.35
N LEU A 37 17.26 -6.44 14.90
CA LEU A 37 17.06 -6.67 16.33
C LEU A 37 17.51 -8.05 16.81
N GLY A 38 17.98 -8.90 15.90
CA GLY A 38 18.56 -10.21 16.21
C GLY A 38 17.56 -11.35 16.23
N TYR A 39 16.36 -11.17 15.69
CA TYR A 39 15.40 -12.27 15.47
C TYR A 39 15.84 -13.16 14.31
N ASP A 40 15.56 -14.46 14.41
CA ASP A 40 15.75 -15.43 13.33
C ASP A 40 14.51 -15.43 12.42
N VAL A 41 14.59 -14.69 11.31
CA VAL A 41 13.44 -14.43 10.45
C VAL A 41 13.44 -15.33 9.22
N THR A 42 12.34 -16.02 8.97
CA THR A 42 12.07 -16.75 7.73
C THR A 42 10.93 -16.05 6.98
N CYS A 43 11.16 -15.65 5.73
CA CYS A 43 10.18 -15.00 4.88
C CYS A 43 9.57 -15.98 3.88
N TYR A 44 8.26 -16.15 3.89
CA TYR A 44 7.50 -16.81 2.84
C TYR A 44 7.10 -15.73 1.81
N VAL A 45 7.61 -15.83 0.61
CA VAL A 45 7.53 -14.76 -0.39
C VAL A 45 7.30 -15.34 -1.79
N THR A 46 6.53 -14.62 -2.62
CA THR A 46 6.35 -15.04 -4.02
C THR A 46 7.60 -14.78 -4.86
N GLU A 47 7.72 -15.54 -5.96
CA GLU A 47 8.82 -15.38 -6.92
C GLU A 47 9.00 -13.93 -7.39
N GLU A 48 7.89 -13.21 -7.62
CA GLU A 48 7.90 -11.81 -8.07
C GLU A 48 8.64 -10.87 -7.10
N PHE A 49 8.56 -11.15 -5.79
CA PHE A 49 9.09 -10.26 -4.75
C PHE A 49 10.36 -10.76 -4.07
N ALA A 50 10.79 -11.99 -4.35
CA ALA A 50 11.92 -12.64 -3.66
C ALA A 50 13.23 -11.84 -3.75
N ASP A 51 13.46 -11.18 -4.89
CA ASP A 51 14.68 -10.40 -5.13
C ASP A 51 14.74 -9.10 -4.31
N ARG A 52 13.59 -8.57 -3.88
CA ARG A 52 13.52 -7.36 -3.04
C ARG A 52 14.00 -7.60 -1.60
N LEU A 53 14.22 -8.86 -1.22
CA LEU A 53 14.81 -9.26 0.06
C LEU A 53 16.30 -9.65 -0.04
N ASN A 54 16.95 -9.46 -1.20
CA ASN A 54 18.32 -9.92 -1.41
C ASN A 54 19.36 -9.18 -0.56
N ASP A 55 19.07 -7.96 -0.12
CA ASP A 55 19.91 -7.15 0.75
C ASP A 55 19.70 -7.43 2.25
N ILE A 56 18.75 -8.32 2.61
CA ILE A 56 18.46 -8.73 3.97
C ILE A 56 18.83 -10.21 4.10
N PRO A 57 19.81 -10.59 4.97
CA PRO A 57 20.28 -11.97 5.06
C PRO A 57 19.32 -12.86 5.88
N VAL A 58 18.08 -12.98 5.43
CA VAL A 58 17.02 -13.82 6.01
C VAL A 58 16.79 -15.06 5.16
N LYS A 59 16.32 -16.15 5.79
CA LYS A 59 15.86 -17.33 5.07
C LYS A 59 14.63 -16.98 4.24
N LYS A 60 14.62 -17.36 2.96
CA LYS A 60 13.47 -17.19 2.05
C LYS A 60 12.91 -18.54 1.65
N ILE A 61 11.60 -18.70 1.79
CA ILE A 61 10.84 -19.81 1.22
C ILE A 61 10.02 -19.20 0.09
N VAL A 62 10.50 -19.44 -1.13
CA VAL A 62 9.91 -18.85 -2.33
C VAL A 62 8.82 -19.77 -2.86
N TYR A 63 7.66 -19.21 -3.17
CA TYR A 63 6.54 -19.95 -3.74
C TYR A 63 5.94 -19.23 -4.95
N SER A 64 5.32 -20.01 -5.84
CA SER A 64 4.59 -19.46 -6.97
C SER A 64 3.14 -19.18 -6.56
N ALA A 65 2.74 -17.92 -6.67
CA ALA A 65 1.35 -17.54 -6.70
C ALA A 65 0.96 -17.36 -8.17
N ASP A 66 0.94 -18.45 -8.96
CA ASP A 66 0.63 -18.35 -10.40
C ASP A 66 -0.81 -17.88 -10.62
N VAL A 67 -0.88 -16.60 -10.85
CA VAL A 67 -2.11 -15.84 -11.08
C VAL A 67 -2.57 -15.97 -12.54
N SER A 68 -1.65 -16.28 -13.44
CA SER A 68 -1.92 -16.28 -14.88
C SER A 68 -2.96 -17.33 -15.26
N GLU A 69 -2.91 -18.51 -14.64
CA GLU A 69 -3.90 -19.56 -14.83
C GLU A 69 -5.26 -19.21 -14.21
N VAL A 70 -5.25 -18.48 -13.13
CA VAL A 70 -6.48 -18.00 -12.46
C VAL A 70 -7.13 -16.89 -13.28
N ALA A 71 -6.35 -15.93 -13.72
CA ALA A 71 -6.85 -14.83 -14.56
C ALA A 71 -7.47 -15.34 -15.87
N LYS A 72 -6.95 -16.42 -16.44
CA LYS A 72 -7.51 -17.07 -17.64
C LYS A 72 -8.85 -17.76 -17.38
N ARG A 73 -9.10 -18.21 -16.17
CA ARG A 73 -10.37 -18.91 -15.79
C ARG A 73 -11.47 -17.93 -15.39
N LEU A 74 -11.10 -16.67 -15.11
CA LEU A 74 -12.07 -15.65 -14.76
C LEU A 74 -12.73 -15.09 -16.01
N PRO A 75 -14.03 -14.82 -15.98
CA PRO A 75 -14.68 -14.17 -17.12
C PRO A 75 -14.09 -12.78 -17.34
N PRO A 76 -14.05 -12.28 -18.59
CA PRO A 76 -13.47 -10.98 -18.93
C PRO A 76 -14.09 -9.78 -18.18
N TYR A 77 -15.30 -9.98 -17.65
CA TYR A 77 -16.04 -8.98 -16.87
C TYR A 77 -15.91 -9.16 -15.36
N ALA A 78 -15.02 -10.06 -14.88
CA ALA A 78 -14.79 -10.22 -13.45
C ALA A 78 -14.27 -8.92 -12.84
N PRO A 79 -14.87 -8.42 -11.76
CA PRO A 79 -14.39 -7.21 -11.12
C PRO A 79 -12.97 -7.44 -10.55
N PRO A 80 -12.10 -6.43 -10.58
CA PRO A 80 -10.71 -6.55 -10.08
C PRO A 80 -10.61 -7.11 -8.67
N PHE A 81 -11.58 -6.79 -7.82
CA PHE A 81 -11.64 -7.30 -6.45
C PHE A 81 -11.85 -8.82 -6.39
N ALA A 82 -12.66 -9.39 -7.28
CA ALA A 82 -12.87 -10.84 -7.36
C ALA A 82 -11.58 -11.57 -7.77
N ILE A 83 -10.82 -10.99 -8.68
CA ILE A 83 -9.52 -11.51 -9.11
C ILE A 83 -8.57 -11.56 -7.92
N ASN A 84 -8.42 -10.43 -7.20
CA ASN A 84 -7.54 -10.35 -6.03
C ASN A 84 -7.93 -11.35 -4.95
N SER A 85 -9.21 -11.50 -4.69
CA SER A 85 -9.73 -12.43 -3.68
C SER A 85 -9.40 -13.89 -3.99
N PHE A 86 -9.55 -14.27 -5.26
CA PHE A 86 -9.21 -15.62 -5.68
C PHE A 86 -7.69 -15.89 -5.58
N MET A 87 -6.88 -14.88 -5.90
CA MET A 87 -5.42 -14.95 -5.75
C MET A 87 -5.00 -15.15 -4.30
N VAL A 88 -5.59 -14.38 -3.40
CA VAL A 88 -5.35 -14.45 -1.96
C VAL A 88 -5.74 -15.82 -1.41
N GLY A 89 -6.91 -16.32 -1.77
CA GLY A 89 -7.37 -17.65 -1.35
C GLY A 89 -6.38 -18.74 -1.76
N ARG A 90 -5.93 -18.74 -3.03
CA ARG A 90 -4.95 -19.70 -3.51
C ARG A 90 -3.59 -19.58 -2.78
N ALA A 91 -3.11 -18.38 -2.57
CA ALA A 91 -1.87 -18.14 -1.82
C ALA A 91 -1.98 -18.64 -0.38
N THR A 92 -3.14 -18.44 0.27
CA THR A 92 -3.43 -18.97 1.62
C THR A 92 -3.22 -20.49 1.69
N TYR A 93 -3.84 -21.25 0.79
CA TYR A 93 -3.67 -22.71 0.77
C TYR A 93 -2.24 -23.15 0.45
N THR A 94 -1.56 -22.46 -0.46
CA THR A 94 -0.14 -22.73 -0.75
C THR A 94 0.74 -22.52 0.50
N LEU A 95 0.49 -21.46 1.25
CA LEU A 95 1.22 -21.20 2.50
C LEU A 95 0.92 -22.23 3.59
N ILE A 96 -0.32 -22.70 3.69
CA ILE A 96 -0.69 -23.81 4.59
C ILE A 96 0.14 -25.05 4.27
N GLU A 97 0.20 -25.47 3.00
CA GLU A 97 0.98 -26.63 2.57
C GLU A 97 2.47 -26.48 2.84
N LEU A 98 3.02 -25.30 2.65
CA LEU A 98 4.43 -25.00 2.92
C LEU A 98 4.74 -25.06 4.42
N LEU A 99 3.89 -24.49 5.26
CA LEU A 99 4.04 -24.53 6.71
C LEU A 99 3.89 -25.95 7.27
N GLN A 100 3.03 -26.79 6.68
CA GLN A 100 2.90 -28.20 7.08
C GLN A 100 4.15 -29.02 6.75
N LYS A 101 4.92 -28.59 5.73
CA LYS A 101 6.19 -29.25 5.31
C LYS A 101 7.42 -28.67 6.02
N ASP A 102 7.31 -27.47 6.58
CA ASP A 102 8.41 -26.84 7.32
C ASP A 102 8.45 -27.36 8.76
N GLU A 103 9.49 -28.10 9.08
CA GLU A 103 9.72 -28.67 10.43
C GLU A 103 10.21 -27.63 11.45
N THR A 104 10.30 -26.36 11.06
CA THR A 104 10.77 -25.29 11.94
C THR A 104 9.69 -24.97 12.99
N ASP A 105 10.03 -25.09 14.27
CA ASP A 105 9.17 -24.61 15.36
C ASP A 105 9.37 -23.10 15.50
N TYR A 106 8.43 -22.33 14.99
CA TYR A 106 8.42 -20.89 15.09
C TYR A 106 7.83 -20.44 16.42
N ASP A 107 8.49 -19.46 17.03
CA ASP A 107 7.96 -18.79 18.24
C ASP A 107 6.79 -17.89 17.88
N TYR A 108 6.85 -17.20 16.71
CA TYR A 108 5.84 -16.25 16.25
C TYR A 108 5.61 -16.31 14.74
N TYR A 109 4.41 -15.86 14.34
CA TYR A 109 3.99 -15.76 12.94
C TYR A 109 3.45 -14.35 12.67
N ILE A 110 3.94 -13.70 11.63
CA ILE A 110 3.41 -12.44 11.11
C ILE A 110 2.72 -12.73 9.79
N TRP A 111 1.44 -12.42 9.71
CA TRP A 111 0.59 -12.70 8.57
C TRP A 111 0.13 -11.41 7.92
N ASP A 112 0.13 -11.38 6.59
CA ASP A 112 -0.55 -10.31 5.87
C ASP A 112 -2.06 -10.39 6.11
N CYS A 113 -2.70 -9.24 6.29
CA CYS A 113 -4.12 -9.12 6.62
C CYS A 113 -5.08 -9.70 5.57
N PHE A 114 -4.59 -10.01 4.37
CA PHE A 114 -5.41 -10.63 3.33
C PHE A 114 -5.50 -12.16 3.44
N PHE A 115 -4.64 -12.81 4.23
CA PHE A 115 -4.72 -14.26 4.39
C PHE A 115 -5.82 -14.66 5.37
N ASP A 116 -6.51 -15.77 5.07
CA ASP A 116 -7.53 -16.35 5.95
C ASP A 116 -6.89 -17.04 7.17
N ILE A 117 -6.71 -16.25 8.23
CA ILE A 117 -6.06 -16.70 9.45
C ILE A 117 -6.91 -17.74 10.19
N GLU A 118 -8.23 -17.63 10.14
CA GLU A 118 -9.11 -18.60 10.80
C GLU A 118 -9.02 -19.96 10.13
N GLU A 119 -9.09 -20.01 8.79
CA GLU A 119 -8.95 -21.25 8.04
C GLU A 119 -7.54 -21.85 8.21
N MET A 120 -6.51 -21.01 8.12
CA MET A 120 -5.14 -21.45 8.36
C MET A 120 -4.98 -22.03 9.77
N ASN A 121 -5.56 -21.39 10.78
CA ASN A 121 -5.47 -21.87 12.16
C ASN A 121 -6.27 -23.16 12.40
N LYS A 122 -7.43 -23.33 11.77
CA LYS A 122 -8.18 -24.60 11.82
C LYS A 122 -7.33 -25.78 11.32
N ILE A 123 -6.53 -25.56 10.27
CA ILE A 123 -5.72 -26.61 9.63
C ILE A 123 -4.40 -26.81 10.37
N LEU A 124 -3.66 -25.72 10.65
CA LEU A 124 -2.31 -25.77 11.21
C LEU A 124 -2.31 -25.96 12.74
N LYS A 125 -3.39 -25.64 13.42
CA LYS A 125 -3.57 -25.75 14.88
C LYS A 125 -2.49 -25.01 15.68
N ILE A 126 -2.04 -23.86 15.19
CA ILE A 126 -1.06 -23.01 15.85
C ILE A 126 -1.75 -22.25 16.99
N ASP A 127 -1.05 -22.06 18.09
CA ASP A 127 -1.55 -21.26 19.21
C ASP A 127 -1.85 -19.82 18.75
N PRO A 128 -3.09 -19.33 18.92
CA PRO A 128 -3.46 -17.97 18.51
C PRO A 128 -2.60 -16.86 19.12
N SER A 129 -1.99 -17.07 20.27
CA SER A 129 -1.09 -16.10 20.92
C SER A 129 0.20 -15.86 20.15
N LYS A 130 0.60 -16.80 19.28
CA LYS A 130 1.76 -16.68 18.40
C LYS A 130 1.50 -15.86 17.14
N PHE A 131 0.24 -15.52 16.85
CA PHE A 131 -0.13 -14.78 15.62
C PHE A 131 -0.11 -13.27 15.81
N THR A 132 0.41 -12.61 14.82
CA THR A 132 0.37 -11.16 14.66
C THR A 132 0.02 -10.84 13.21
N ILE A 133 -0.87 -9.89 12.99
CA ILE A 133 -1.35 -9.54 11.65
C ILE A 133 -0.75 -8.21 11.24
N ILE A 134 -0.23 -8.12 10.02
CA ILE A 134 0.28 -6.88 9.46
C ILE A 134 -0.75 -6.24 8.52
N TYR A 135 -1.03 -4.97 8.77
CA TYR A 135 -1.90 -4.12 7.95
C TYR A 135 -1.05 -3.04 7.29
N PRO A 136 -0.94 -3.02 5.96
CA PRO A 136 -0.10 -2.04 5.24
C PRO A 136 -0.74 -0.65 5.15
N SER A 137 -1.99 -0.51 5.56
CA SER A 137 -2.79 0.71 5.53
C SER A 137 -3.68 0.78 6.78
N PHE A 138 -4.95 1.17 6.63
CA PHE A 138 -5.93 1.21 7.70
C PHE A 138 -6.50 -0.18 8.01
N ILE A 139 -6.82 -0.43 9.28
CA ILE A 139 -7.66 -1.57 9.63
C ILE A 139 -9.13 -1.22 9.37
N LEU A 140 -9.88 -2.20 8.95
CA LEU A 140 -11.34 -2.13 8.87
C LEU A 140 -11.90 -2.75 10.14
N THR A 141 -12.65 -1.98 10.91
CA THR A 141 -13.17 -2.40 12.21
C THR A 141 -14.68 -2.73 12.18
N ASP A 142 -15.36 -2.36 11.09
CA ASP A 142 -16.80 -2.51 10.94
C ASP A 142 -17.18 -2.80 9.47
N GLU A 143 -18.17 -3.69 9.26
CA GLU A 143 -18.75 -4.01 7.96
C GLU A 143 -19.28 -2.77 7.22
N ASN A 144 -19.75 -1.75 7.95
CA ASN A 144 -20.25 -0.50 7.40
C ASN A 144 -19.17 0.37 6.73
N GLN A 145 -17.89 0.01 6.86
CA GLN A 145 -16.78 0.68 6.17
C GLN A 145 -16.61 0.21 4.71
N PHE A 146 -17.33 -0.86 4.31
CA PHE A 146 -17.37 -1.26 2.91
C PHE A 146 -18.20 -0.29 2.09
N ASP A 147 -17.57 0.31 1.09
CA ASP A 147 -18.30 1.01 0.06
C ASP A 147 -19.11 0.03 -0.82
N ASN A 148 -20.09 0.56 -1.55
CA ASN A 148 -20.95 -0.22 -2.43
C ASN A 148 -20.16 -1.01 -3.49
N ILE A 149 -18.97 -0.57 -3.87
CA ILE A 149 -18.13 -1.22 -4.89
C ILE A 149 -17.49 -2.48 -4.33
N ARG A 150 -17.00 -2.41 -3.09
CA ARG A 150 -16.46 -3.58 -2.39
C ARG A 150 -17.55 -4.62 -2.18
N LEU A 151 -18.75 -4.19 -1.74
CA LEU A 151 -19.90 -5.08 -1.55
C LEU A 151 -20.34 -5.75 -2.85
N VAL A 152 -20.40 -5.03 -3.96
CA VAL A 152 -20.76 -5.60 -5.28
C VAL A 152 -19.71 -6.62 -5.73
N GLY A 153 -18.43 -6.34 -5.55
CA GLY A 153 -17.36 -7.28 -5.87
C GLY A 153 -17.42 -8.56 -5.03
N LEU A 154 -17.70 -8.44 -3.73
CA LEU A 154 -17.89 -9.55 -2.80
C LEU A 154 -19.12 -10.40 -3.17
N GLN A 155 -20.26 -9.76 -3.41
CA GLN A 155 -21.49 -10.44 -3.82
C GLN A 155 -21.32 -11.20 -5.13
N TRP A 156 -20.64 -10.59 -6.11
CA TRP A 156 -20.33 -11.23 -7.38
C TRP A 156 -19.47 -12.49 -7.16
N THR A 157 -18.40 -12.38 -6.36
CA THR A 157 -17.52 -13.53 -6.03
C THR A 157 -18.26 -14.63 -5.31
N SER A 158 -19.08 -14.30 -4.32
CA SER A 158 -19.91 -15.25 -3.58
C SER A 158 -20.84 -16.04 -4.52
N GLN A 159 -21.53 -15.34 -5.43
CA GLN A 159 -22.49 -15.97 -6.36
C GLN A 159 -21.82 -16.88 -7.40
N HIS A 160 -20.64 -16.46 -7.92
CA HIS A 160 -19.97 -17.21 -8.99
C HIS A 160 -19.15 -18.40 -8.50
N TYR A 161 -18.65 -18.35 -7.28
CA TYR A 161 -17.78 -19.39 -6.71
C TYR A 161 -18.43 -20.15 -5.57
N ASN A 162 -19.71 -19.88 -5.26
CA ASN A 162 -20.45 -20.50 -4.17
C ASN A 162 -19.71 -20.39 -2.81
N ILE A 163 -19.08 -19.26 -2.58
CA ILE A 163 -18.37 -18.94 -1.35
C ILE A 163 -19.33 -18.19 -0.43
N ASN A 164 -19.40 -18.59 0.83
CA ASN A 164 -20.20 -17.85 1.81
C ASN A 164 -19.61 -16.45 2.02
N LEU A 165 -20.41 -15.41 1.85
CA LEU A 165 -20.00 -14.03 2.09
C LEU A 165 -19.44 -13.81 3.51
N HIS A 166 -19.98 -14.50 4.50
CA HIS A 166 -19.50 -14.44 5.88
C HIS A 166 -18.08 -14.98 6.03
N ASP A 167 -17.75 -16.07 5.36
CA ASP A 167 -16.42 -16.65 5.38
C ASP A 167 -15.41 -15.74 4.65
N PHE A 168 -15.88 -14.99 3.67
CA PHE A 168 -15.07 -14.05 2.89
C PHE A 168 -14.88 -12.70 3.59
N VAL A 169 -15.89 -12.25 4.30
CA VAL A 169 -15.82 -11.02 5.14
C VAL A 169 -14.90 -11.25 6.34
N GLY A 170 -14.85 -12.46 6.86
CA GLY A 170 -13.89 -12.88 7.89
C GLY A 170 -12.41 -12.71 7.48
N LEU A 171 -12.12 -12.79 6.16
CA LEU A 171 -10.78 -12.50 5.60
C LEU A 171 -10.32 -11.06 5.83
N ILE A 172 -11.24 -10.13 5.91
CA ILE A 172 -10.93 -8.68 5.96
C ILE A 172 -11.11 -8.15 7.38
N PHE A 173 -12.02 -8.76 8.15
CA PHE A 173 -12.27 -8.43 9.56
C PHE A 173 -11.51 -9.39 10.45
N THR A 174 -10.33 -8.97 10.85
CA THR A 174 -9.58 -9.74 11.83
C THR A 174 -10.26 -9.69 13.18
N PRO A 175 -10.59 -10.85 13.79
CA PRO A 175 -11.09 -10.89 15.13
C PRO A 175 -10.22 -10.07 16.09
N ASN A 176 -10.81 -9.32 17.01
CA ASN A 176 -10.11 -8.43 17.94
C ASN A 176 -9.07 -9.12 18.85
N LYS A 177 -9.04 -10.45 18.87
CA LYS A 177 -8.13 -11.26 19.69
C LYS A 177 -6.67 -11.32 19.24
N PHE A 178 -6.36 -10.92 18.00
CA PHE A 178 -4.99 -10.96 17.46
C PHE A 178 -4.30 -9.60 17.59
N LYS A 179 -2.99 -9.63 17.85
CA LYS A 179 -2.14 -8.44 17.77
C LYS A 179 -2.06 -7.95 16.32
N LYS A 180 -2.12 -6.65 16.11
CA LYS A 180 -2.15 -6.01 14.78
C LYS A 180 -0.99 -5.03 14.65
N LEU A 181 -0.10 -5.25 13.69
CA LEU A 181 0.94 -4.30 13.29
C LEU A 181 0.37 -3.43 12.17
N ILE A 182 0.14 -2.15 12.46
CA ILE A 182 -0.51 -1.23 11.53
C ILE A 182 0.55 -0.25 11.01
N LEU A 183 0.80 -0.28 9.69
CA LEU A 183 1.86 0.51 9.06
C LEU A 183 1.43 1.97 8.81
N THR A 184 0.75 2.55 9.78
CA THR A 184 0.40 3.97 9.84
C THR A 184 0.52 4.48 11.27
N SER A 185 0.22 5.77 11.52
CA SER A 185 0.05 6.28 12.87
C SER A 185 -1.42 6.25 13.29
N LYS A 186 -1.67 6.23 14.60
CA LYS A 186 -3.04 6.33 15.12
C LYS A 186 -3.71 7.64 14.70
N PHE A 187 -2.95 8.74 14.62
CA PHE A 187 -3.43 10.04 14.16
C PHE A 187 -3.89 10.05 12.71
N PHE A 188 -3.16 9.34 11.83
CA PHE A 188 -3.49 9.21 10.39
C PHE A 188 -4.34 7.98 10.12
N HIS A 189 -5.08 7.47 11.09
CA HIS A 189 -6.01 6.36 10.89
C HIS A 189 -7.42 6.88 10.61
N LEU A 190 -8.20 6.15 9.78
CA LEU A 190 -9.56 6.55 9.40
C LEU A 190 -10.48 6.71 10.61
N ARG A 191 -10.43 5.74 11.52
CA ARG A 191 -11.23 5.67 12.75
C ARG A 191 -10.36 5.26 13.93
N PRO A 192 -9.53 6.19 14.44
CA PRO A 192 -8.63 5.90 15.56
C PRO A 192 -9.35 5.55 16.85
N GLU A 193 -10.63 5.98 16.99
CA GLU A 193 -11.50 5.68 18.12
C GLU A 193 -11.92 4.21 18.21
N ASP A 194 -11.91 3.48 17.09
CA ASP A 194 -12.30 2.07 17.03
C ASP A 194 -11.12 1.11 17.30
N THR A 195 -9.93 1.64 17.55
CA THR A 195 -8.73 0.84 17.79
C THR A 195 -8.56 0.54 19.31
N ASP A 196 -8.16 -0.69 19.60
CA ASP A 196 -7.96 -1.20 20.96
C ASP A 196 -6.47 -1.45 21.29
N GLU A 197 -6.18 -2.05 22.45
CA GLU A 197 -4.83 -2.37 22.93
C GLU A 197 -4.11 -3.45 22.09
N THR A 198 -4.82 -4.14 21.19
CA THR A 198 -4.18 -5.11 20.26
C THR A 198 -3.62 -4.42 19.03
N CYS A 199 -3.84 -3.13 18.84
CA CYS A 199 -3.44 -2.33 17.70
C CYS A 199 -2.12 -1.60 17.96
N TYR A 200 -1.05 -2.01 17.29
CA TYR A 200 0.28 -1.44 17.39
C TYR A 200 0.60 -0.65 16.12
N PHE A 201 0.72 0.67 16.26
CA PHE A 201 0.96 1.58 15.14
C PHE A 201 2.46 1.75 14.90
N LEU A 202 2.94 1.32 13.75
CA LEU A 202 4.36 1.34 13.39
C LEU A 202 4.77 2.54 12.53
N GLY A 203 3.81 3.35 12.07
CA GLY A 203 4.07 4.34 11.04
C GLY A 203 4.32 3.71 9.65
N PRO A 204 4.24 4.49 8.58
CA PRO A 204 4.45 4.00 7.22
C PRO A 204 5.93 3.70 6.95
N HIS A 205 6.18 2.80 5.99
CA HIS A 205 7.47 2.74 5.36
C HIS A 205 7.54 3.81 4.26
N ILE A 206 8.43 4.77 4.42
CA ILE A 206 8.72 5.77 3.38
C ILE A 206 10.05 5.38 2.77
N GLU A 207 10.00 4.90 1.53
CA GLU A 207 11.22 4.46 0.83
C GLU A 207 12.27 5.59 0.80
N LYS A 208 13.50 5.24 1.12
CA LYS A 208 14.63 6.16 0.93
C LYS A 208 14.78 6.43 -0.56
N ARG A 209 15.15 7.66 -0.89
CA ARG A 209 15.39 8.08 -2.27
C ARG A 209 16.34 7.10 -2.97
N VAL A 210 15.81 6.34 -3.92
CA VAL A 210 16.59 5.51 -4.83
C VAL A 210 16.90 6.36 -6.07
N VAL A 211 18.17 6.54 -6.39
CA VAL A 211 18.57 7.31 -7.57
C VAL A 211 18.64 6.37 -8.77
N ASP A 212 17.69 6.51 -9.68
CA ASP A 212 17.77 5.91 -11.02
C ASP A 212 18.60 6.83 -11.93
N LYS A 213 19.80 6.39 -12.28
CA LYS A 213 20.73 7.16 -13.14
C LYS A 213 20.23 7.30 -14.58
N ASN A 214 19.25 6.50 -14.98
CA ASN A 214 18.65 6.56 -16.31
C ASN A 214 17.47 7.54 -16.39
N PHE A 215 16.98 8.01 -15.24
CA PHE A 215 15.94 9.03 -15.17
C PHE A 215 16.60 10.41 -15.17
N ASP A 216 16.76 10.96 -16.38
CA ASP A 216 17.29 12.33 -16.58
C ASP A 216 16.12 13.29 -16.72
N PHE A 217 15.76 13.91 -15.60
CA PHE A 217 14.74 14.95 -15.53
C PHE A 217 15.36 16.24 -15.03
N LYS A 218 15.02 17.37 -15.71
CA LYS A 218 15.43 18.70 -15.30
C LYS A 218 14.21 19.60 -15.09
N LYS A 219 14.04 20.07 -13.86
CA LYS A 219 13.00 21.06 -13.52
C LYS A 219 13.29 22.38 -14.20
N ASP A 220 12.30 22.95 -14.87
CA ASP A 220 12.30 24.34 -15.30
C ASP A 220 12.00 25.23 -14.08
N VAL A 221 12.96 26.02 -13.67
CA VAL A 221 12.86 26.88 -12.48
C VAL A 221 11.81 27.98 -12.59
N ASN A 222 11.33 28.27 -13.82
CA ASN A 222 10.29 29.27 -14.08
C ASN A 222 8.88 28.65 -14.11
N LYS A 223 8.76 27.34 -13.94
CA LYS A 223 7.49 26.62 -14.01
C LYS A 223 7.20 25.84 -12.75
N LYS A 224 5.92 25.69 -12.44
CA LYS A 224 5.43 24.78 -11.42
C LYS A 224 5.56 23.34 -11.94
N LEU A 225 6.13 22.45 -11.15
CA LEU A 225 6.22 21.04 -11.52
C LEU A 225 5.02 20.29 -10.99
N LEU A 226 4.21 19.81 -11.94
CA LEU A 226 3.06 18.92 -11.67
C LEU A 226 3.46 17.47 -11.96
N PHE A 227 3.36 16.60 -10.98
CA PHE A 227 3.50 15.16 -11.15
C PHE A 227 2.16 14.47 -11.08
N ILE A 228 1.88 13.55 -12.02
CA ILE A 228 0.62 12.80 -12.13
C ILE A 228 0.91 11.31 -12.15
N SER A 229 0.33 10.56 -11.21
CA SER A 229 0.46 9.10 -11.16
C SER A 229 -0.74 8.43 -10.51
N LEU A 230 -1.41 7.53 -11.23
CA LEU A 230 -2.48 6.67 -10.68
C LEU A 230 -1.95 5.32 -10.16
N GLY A 231 -0.64 5.21 -9.94
CA GLY A 231 0.01 3.99 -9.43
C GLY A 231 0.13 2.88 -10.48
N THR A 232 0.45 1.67 -10.01
CA THR A 232 0.81 0.55 -10.89
C THR A 232 -0.37 -0.32 -11.33
N ILE A 233 -1.44 -0.37 -10.55
CA ILE A 233 -2.58 -1.28 -10.78
C ILE A 233 -3.70 -0.59 -11.55
N PHE A 234 -4.01 0.65 -11.22
CA PHE A 234 -5.13 1.42 -11.77
C PHE A 234 -4.73 2.42 -12.86
N GLY A 235 -3.50 2.36 -13.35
CA GLY A 235 -2.98 3.23 -14.42
C GLY A 235 -3.68 3.09 -15.80
N LYS A 236 -4.79 2.32 -15.88
CA LYS A 236 -5.57 2.12 -17.10
C LYS A 236 -6.71 3.12 -17.29
N ASP A 237 -6.88 4.08 -16.40
CA ASP A 237 -7.88 5.16 -16.56
C ASP A 237 -7.36 6.19 -17.58
N LEU A 238 -7.42 5.80 -18.85
CA LEU A 238 -6.91 6.61 -19.97
C LEU A 238 -7.71 7.91 -20.11
N ASP A 239 -9.01 7.89 -19.83
CA ASP A 239 -9.85 9.07 -19.89
C ASP A 239 -9.38 10.13 -18.91
N PHE A 240 -9.01 9.74 -17.69
CA PHE A 240 -8.43 10.66 -16.71
C PHE A 240 -7.12 11.29 -17.20
N TYR A 241 -6.22 10.51 -17.81
CA TYR A 241 -4.97 11.07 -18.35
C TYR A 241 -5.23 12.02 -19.52
N HIS A 242 -6.20 11.75 -20.38
CA HIS A 242 -6.62 12.69 -21.43
C HIS A 242 -7.20 13.97 -20.85
N GLN A 243 -8.01 13.90 -19.78
CA GLN A 243 -8.49 15.09 -19.06
C GLN A 243 -7.33 15.89 -18.45
N CYS A 244 -6.30 15.23 -17.94
CA CYS A 244 -5.09 15.92 -17.45
C CYS A 244 -4.34 16.65 -18.58
N ILE A 245 -4.20 16.00 -19.74
CA ILE A 245 -3.58 16.66 -20.90
C ILE A 245 -4.38 17.88 -21.32
N GLU A 246 -5.71 17.77 -21.40
CA GLU A 246 -6.58 18.89 -21.77
C GLU A 246 -6.50 20.02 -20.75
N ALA A 247 -6.45 19.71 -19.46
CA ALA A 247 -6.37 20.67 -18.36
C ALA A 247 -5.12 21.57 -18.42
N PHE A 248 -3.99 21.02 -18.89
CA PHE A 248 -2.70 21.72 -18.85
C PHE A 248 -2.03 21.87 -20.21
N ARG A 249 -2.71 21.47 -21.30
CA ARG A 249 -2.26 21.71 -22.68
C ARG A 249 -1.94 23.20 -22.84
N ASP A 250 -0.78 23.46 -23.45
CA ASP A 250 -0.30 24.78 -23.78
C ASP A 250 -0.13 25.75 -22.58
N SER A 251 -0.09 25.22 -21.36
CA SER A 251 0.19 26.01 -20.16
C SER A 251 1.65 26.44 -20.10
N ASP A 252 1.88 27.75 -20.00
CA ASP A 252 3.21 28.29 -19.77
C ASP A 252 3.63 28.22 -18.29
N GLU A 253 2.67 27.98 -17.38
CA GLU A 253 2.91 27.94 -15.94
C GLU A 253 3.36 26.57 -15.44
N TYR A 254 2.98 25.48 -16.14
CA TYR A 254 3.20 24.11 -15.68
C TYR A 254 4.17 23.34 -16.57
N GLN A 255 5.12 22.67 -15.94
CA GLN A 255 5.85 21.54 -16.48
C GLN A 255 5.22 20.28 -15.89
N VAL A 256 4.79 19.34 -16.74
CA VAL A 256 4.02 18.18 -16.30
C VAL A 256 4.79 16.90 -16.55
N ILE A 257 4.93 16.07 -15.51
CA ILE A 257 5.39 14.69 -15.62
C ILE A 257 4.21 13.77 -15.35
N MET A 258 4.00 12.79 -16.21
CA MET A 258 2.93 11.83 -16.08
C MET A 258 3.47 10.39 -16.14
N SER A 259 3.21 9.60 -15.08
CA SER A 259 3.51 8.18 -15.01
C SER A 259 2.25 7.37 -15.29
N VAL A 260 2.18 6.69 -16.44
CA VAL A 260 0.95 6.03 -16.92
C VAL A 260 0.94 4.52 -16.68
N GLY A 261 2.03 3.97 -16.14
CA GLY A 261 2.15 2.53 -15.84
C GLY A 261 2.66 1.70 -17.02
N LYS A 262 3.19 0.52 -16.70
CA LYS A 262 3.93 -0.34 -17.64
C LYS A 262 3.08 -0.94 -18.79
N PHE A 263 1.76 -0.93 -18.64
CA PHE A 263 0.86 -1.54 -19.62
C PHE A 263 0.26 -0.57 -20.63
N VAL A 264 0.58 0.72 -20.53
CA VAL A 264 0.11 1.74 -21.48
C VAL A 264 1.12 1.90 -22.59
N ASP A 265 0.68 1.70 -23.82
CA ASP A 265 1.46 2.06 -25.02
C ASP A 265 1.33 3.58 -25.23
N ILE A 266 2.39 4.30 -24.88
CA ILE A 266 2.40 5.77 -24.92
C ILE A 266 2.19 6.30 -26.33
N GLU A 267 2.85 5.72 -27.33
CA GLU A 267 2.80 6.19 -28.72
C GLU A 267 1.41 5.97 -29.35
N GLN A 268 0.77 4.85 -29.03
CA GLN A 268 -0.58 4.57 -29.49
C GLN A 268 -1.65 5.35 -28.75
N THR A 269 -1.47 5.58 -27.45
CA THR A 269 -2.46 6.23 -26.60
C THR A 269 -2.42 7.75 -26.74
N PHE A 270 -1.23 8.35 -26.76
CA PHE A 270 -1.04 9.80 -26.77
C PHE A 270 -0.40 10.25 -28.09
N LYS A 271 -1.24 10.42 -29.12
CA LYS A 271 -0.77 10.78 -30.48
C LYS A 271 -0.11 12.16 -30.56
N GLU A 272 -0.54 13.08 -29.71
CA GLU A 272 0.01 14.44 -29.60
C GLU A 272 0.31 14.73 -28.12
N ILE A 273 1.59 14.79 -27.77
CA ILE A 273 2.05 15.15 -26.44
C ILE A 273 2.41 16.65 -26.45
N PRO A 274 1.75 17.50 -25.63
CA PRO A 274 2.08 18.92 -25.53
C PRO A 274 3.54 19.14 -25.09
N LYS A 275 4.16 20.23 -25.50
CA LYS A 275 5.59 20.50 -25.24
C LYS A 275 5.95 20.61 -23.76
N ASN A 276 4.98 20.96 -22.91
CA ASN A 276 5.16 21.06 -21.48
C ASN A 276 4.93 19.74 -20.74
N PHE A 277 4.63 18.62 -21.45
CA PHE A 277 4.44 17.29 -20.90
C PHE A 277 5.63 16.37 -21.17
N SER A 278 5.96 15.54 -20.18
CA SER A 278 6.81 14.35 -20.32
C SER A 278 6.05 13.14 -19.77
N ILE A 279 5.76 12.16 -20.63
CA ILE A 279 4.98 10.96 -20.28
C ILE A 279 5.89 9.76 -20.22
N TYR A 280 5.82 8.99 -19.15
CA TYR A 280 6.64 7.81 -18.89
C TYR A 280 5.77 6.63 -18.45
N ASN A 281 6.21 5.42 -18.77
CA ASN A 281 5.61 4.22 -18.22
C ASN A 281 5.95 4.04 -16.73
N TYR A 282 7.11 4.53 -16.30
CA TYR A 282 7.58 4.49 -14.92
C TYR A 282 8.39 5.74 -14.60
N VAL A 283 8.20 6.27 -13.42
CA VAL A 283 8.98 7.38 -12.85
C VAL A 283 9.48 6.96 -11.47
N PRO A 284 10.77 7.15 -11.14
CA PRO A 284 11.28 6.92 -9.79
C PRO A 284 10.71 7.98 -8.84
N GLN A 285 9.53 7.71 -8.30
CA GLN A 285 8.68 8.66 -7.59
C GLN A 285 9.40 9.35 -6.44
N THR A 286 10.10 8.58 -5.59
CA THR A 286 10.83 9.12 -4.44
C THR A 286 12.02 10.01 -4.85
N GLN A 287 12.54 9.84 -6.07
CA GLN A 287 13.56 10.71 -6.63
C GLN A 287 12.98 12.04 -7.12
N LEU A 288 11.79 12.01 -7.74
CA LEU A 288 11.15 13.16 -8.35
C LEU A 288 10.42 14.04 -7.31
N LEU A 289 9.69 13.44 -6.37
CA LEU A 289 8.80 14.14 -5.44
C LEU A 289 9.41 15.33 -4.69
N PRO A 290 10.71 15.35 -4.29
CA PRO A 290 11.30 16.52 -3.65
C PRO A 290 11.32 17.80 -4.48
N ASP A 291 11.20 17.68 -5.81
CA ASP A 291 11.17 18.81 -6.74
C ASP A 291 9.73 19.17 -7.16
N VAL A 292 8.73 18.37 -6.78
CA VAL A 292 7.34 18.52 -7.20
C VAL A 292 6.61 19.58 -6.39
N ASP A 293 5.92 20.48 -7.08
CA ASP A 293 5.08 21.50 -6.44
C ASP A 293 3.68 20.97 -6.15
N VAL A 294 3.08 20.22 -7.11
CA VAL A 294 1.77 19.57 -6.94
C VAL A 294 1.84 18.13 -7.40
N PHE A 295 1.31 17.22 -6.59
CA PHE A 295 1.24 15.79 -6.88
C PHE A 295 -0.21 15.33 -7.00
N ILE A 296 -0.62 14.91 -8.21
CA ILE A 296 -1.87 14.18 -8.41
C ILE A 296 -1.59 12.70 -8.22
N THR A 297 -2.25 12.09 -7.24
CA THR A 297 -2.10 10.67 -6.91
C THR A 297 -3.44 9.96 -6.81
N HIS A 298 -3.44 8.64 -7.06
CA HIS A 298 -4.61 7.78 -6.80
C HIS A 298 -4.92 7.58 -5.31
N ALA A 299 -4.24 8.26 -4.42
CA ALA A 299 -4.37 8.11 -2.97
C ALA A 299 -4.00 6.72 -2.41
N GLY A 300 -3.19 5.92 -3.13
CA GLY A 300 -2.61 4.70 -2.55
C GLY A 300 -1.74 5.06 -1.35
N PHE A 301 -1.82 4.26 -0.28
CA PHE A 301 -1.24 4.60 1.02
C PHE A 301 0.25 4.95 0.94
N ASN A 302 1.06 4.14 0.24
CA ASN A 302 2.51 4.38 0.09
C ASN A 302 2.78 5.69 -0.68
N SER A 303 2.13 5.87 -1.84
CA SER A 303 2.30 7.10 -2.66
C SER A 303 1.86 8.36 -1.91
N THR A 304 0.80 8.25 -1.10
CA THR A 304 0.33 9.35 -0.24
C THR A 304 1.35 9.68 0.83
N SER A 305 1.90 8.66 1.51
CA SER A 305 2.94 8.85 2.53
C SER A 305 4.22 9.48 1.96
N GLU A 306 4.63 9.06 0.75
CA GLU A 306 5.77 9.66 0.03
C GLU A 306 5.51 11.12 -0.37
N GLY A 307 4.29 11.41 -0.88
CA GLY A 307 3.87 12.76 -1.23
C GLY A 307 3.87 13.70 -0.01
N LEU A 308 3.29 13.25 1.11
CA LEU A 308 3.32 14.00 2.38
C LEU A 308 4.75 14.24 2.87
N ALA A 309 5.61 13.22 2.78
CA ALA A 309 7.02 13.33 3.18
C ALA A 309 7.83 14.30 2.32
N SER A 310 7.48 14.45 1.05
CA SER A 310 8.15 15.39 0.14
C SER A 310 7.73 16.85 0.34
N GLY A 311 6.55 17.07 0.95
CA GLY A 311 5.95 18.39 1.12
C GLY A 311 5.24 18.91 -0.13
N ALA A 312 5.05 18.10 -1.17
CA ALA A 312 4.27 18.45 -2.35
C ALA A 312 2.80 18.72 -1.97
N ALA A 313 2.17 19.72 -2.58
CA ALA A 313 0.73 19.93 -2.44
C ALA A 313 -0.02 18.78 -3.13
N MET A 314 -1.00 18.18 -2.48
CA MET A 314 -1.59 16.94 -2.96
C MET A 314 -3.00 17.12 -3.51
N VAL A 315 -3.24 16.52 -4.69
CA VAL A 315 -4.58 16.28 -5.23
C VAL A 315 -4.79 14.77 -5.32
N LEU A 316 -5.77 14.26 -4.59
CA LEU A 316 -6.02 12.83 -4.44
C LEU A 316 -7.22 12.43 -5.29
N VAL A 317 -7.02 11.47 -6.19
CA VAL A 317 -8.03 10.96 -7.14
C VAL A 317 -8.21 9.47 -6.91
N PRO A 318 -8.91 9.06 -5.84
CA PRO A 318 -9.03 7.65 -5.47
C PRO A 318 -9.73 6.85 -6.57
N GLN A 319 -9.18 5.66 -6.87
CA GLN A 319 -9.67 4.76 -7.90
C GLN A 319 -10.44 3.58 -7.32
N ALA A 320 -9.96 3.01 -6.21
CA ALA A 320 -10.55 1.82 -5.61
C ALA A 320 -10.10 1.61 -4.15
N VAL A 321 -10.79 0.74 -3.46
CA VAL A 321 -10.46 0.14 -2.16
C VAL A 321 -10.20 1.18 -1.06
N ASP A 322 -9.09 1.08 -0.35
CA ASP A 322 -8.68 1.96 0.77
C ASP A 322 -8.27 3.37 0.32
N GLN A 323 -8.11 3.59 -0.98
CA GLN A 323 -7.73 4.88 -1.53
C GLN A 323 -8.75 5.99 -1.21
N PHE A 324 -10.05 5.65 -1.19
CA PHE A 324 -11.11 6.58 -0.79
C PHE A 324 -10.97 6.99 0.67
N ASP A 325 -10.61 6.06 1.53
CA ASP A 325 -10.42 6.31 2.95
C ASP A 325 -9.17 7.17 3.19
N VAL A 326 -8.07 6.86 2.50
CA VAL A 326 -6.83 7.66 2.57
C VAL A 326 -7.08 9.10 2.10
N ALA A 327 -7.75 9.28 0.96
CA ALA A 327 -8.09 10.60 0.43
C ALA A 327 -8.95 11.40 1.41
N LYS A 328 -9.95 10.74 2.04
CA LYS A 328 -10.82 11.34 3.05
C LYS A 328 -10.04 11.80 4.28
N VAL A 329 -9.10 10.99 4.76
CA VAL A 329 -8.26 11.36 5.93
C VAL A 329 -7.35 12.53 5.60
N VAL A 330 -6.67 12.52 4.43
CA VAL A 330 -5.81 13.63 4.00
C VAL A 330 -6.61 14.94 3.91
N GLN A 331 -7.80 14.91 3.31
CA GLN A 331 -8.67 16.08 3.22
C GLN A 331 -9.17 16.55 4.60
N LYS A 332 -9.61 15.61 5.48
CA LYS A 332 -10.05 15.90 6.85
C LYS A 332 -8.95 16.58 7.67
N LEU A 333 -7.71 16.18 7.48
CA LEU A 333 -6.53 16.73 8.15
C LEU A 333 -5.96 17.98 7.48
N ASN A 334 -6.65 18.53 6.48
CA ASN A 334 -6.23 19.70 5.71
C ASN A 334 -4.80 19.58 5.16
N ALA A 335 -4.49 18.41 4.53
CA ALA A 335 -3.18 18.12 3.95
C ALA A 335 -3.24 17.92 2.42
N GLY A 336 -4.41 18.15 1.79
CA GLY A 336 -4.63 18.03 0.35
C GLY A 336 -6.08 18.17 -0.05
N ILE A 337 -6.35 18.03 -1.36
CA ILE A 337 -7.69 18.11 -1.96
C ILE A 337 -8.06 16.74 -2.52
N ALA A 338 -9.22 16.19 -2.14
CA ALA A 338 -9.71 14.94 -2.70
C ALA A 338 -10.74 15.20 -3.81
N LEU A 339 -10.60 14.49 -4.94
CA LEU A 339 -11.55 14.46 -6.05
C LEU A 339 -12.17 13.06 -6.12
N ASN A 340 -13.35 12.90 -5.53
CA ASN A 340 -14.05 11.62 -5.52
C ASN A 340 -14.92 11.47 -6.77
N LYS A 341 -14.53 10.56 -7.68
CA LYS A 341 -15.24 10.30 -8.95
C LYS A 341 -16.68 9.76 -8.78
N HIS A 342 -17.03 9.30 -7.58
CA HIS A 342 -18.41 8.88 -7.27
C HIS A 342 -19.30 10.04 -6.86
N GLU A 343 -18.73 11.18 -6.52
CA GLU A 343 -19.45 12.38 -6.08
C GLU A 343 -19.46 13.48 -7.14
N ILE A 344 -18.38 13.54 -7.96
CA ILE A 344 -18.20 14.57 -8.97
C ILE A 344 -17.73 13.98 -10.31
N ASN A 345 -18.13 14.62 -11.40
CA ASN A 345 -17.54 14.32 -12.71
C ASN A 345 -16.18 14.99 -12.84
N ILE A 346 -15.12 14.20 -13.00
CA ILE A 346 -13.73 14.69 -13.07
C ILE A 346 -13.41 15.10 -14.51
N THR A 347 -13.58 16.40 -14.80
CA THR A 347 -13.27 17.03 -16.08
C THR A 347 -11.93 17.77 -16.02
N ALA A 348 -11.41 18.19 -17.18
CA ALA A 348 -10.21 19.02 -17.29
C ALA A 348 -10.27 20.28 -16.40
N ASP A 349 -11.42 20.97 -16.40
CA ASP A 349 -11.63 22.17 -15.56
C ASP A 349 -11.60 21.84 -14.05
N VAL A 350 -12.20 20.71 -13.64
CA VAL A 350 -12.19 20.27 -12.25
C VAL A 350 -10.76 19.95 -11.81
N ILE A 351 -9.99 19.23 -12.65
CA ILE A 351 -8.58 18.90 -12.39
C ILE A 351 -7.74 20.18 -12.27
N LYS A 352 -7.89 21.09 -13.25
CA LYS A 352 -7.13 22.34 -13.25
C LYS A 352 -7.42 23.18 -12.02
N ASN A 353 -8.69 23.37 -11.67
CA ASN A 353 -9.09 24.14 -10.50
C ASN A 353 -8.57 23.50 -9.19
N ALA A 354 -8.56 22.17 -9.08
CA ALA A 354 -8.03 21.48 -7.92
C ALA A 354 -6.51 21.67 -7.79
N VAL A 355 -5.76 21.56 -8.90
CA VAL A 355 -4.30 21.76 -8.92
C VAL A 355 -3.95 23.19 -8.59
N ASP A 356 -4.60 24.18 -9.21
CA ASP A 356 -4.38 25.60 -8.93
C ASP A 356 -4.70 25.93 -7.47
N SER A 357 -5.80 25.38 -6.94
CA SER A 357 -6.19 25.55 -5.54
C SER A 357 -5.21 24.88 -4.59
N ALA A 358 -4.72 23.65 -4.92
CA ALA A 358 -3.74 22.95 -4.10
C ALA A 358 -2.42 23.71 -4.03
N TYR A 359 -1.94 24.24 -5.15
CA TYR A 359 -0.76 25.08 -5.21
C TYR A 359 -0.93 26.38 -4.39
N ALA A 360 -2.03 27.10 -4.59
CA ALA A 360 -2.33 28.34 -3.90
C ALA A 360 -2.47 28.16 -2.37
N ARG A 361 -2.97 27.00 -1.94
CA ARG A 361 -3.17 26.64 -0.52
C ARG A 361 -2.04 25.81 0.06
N SER A 362 -0.92 25.65 -0.64
CA SER A 362 0.21 24.82 -0.18
C SER A 362 0.69 25.18 1.22
N ASP A 363 0.71 26.46 1.58
CA ASP A 363 1.10 26.90 2.93
C ASP A 363 0.06 26.51 4.00
N GLU A 364 -1.23 26.50 3.68
CA GLU A 364 -2.29 26.02 4.59
C GLU A 364 -2.14 24.51 4.85
N PHE A 365 -1.80 23.73 3.81
CA PHE A 365 -1.62 22.29 3.90
C PHE A 365 -0.37 21.88 4.68
N LYS A 366 0.65 22.75 4.77
CA LYS A 366 1.88 22.48 5.53
C LYS A 366 1.63 22.13 6.99
N ALA A 367 0.65 22.77 7.63
CA ALA A 367 0.32 22.48 9.02
C ALA A 367 -0.26 21.06 9.18
N GLY A 368 -1.22 20.68 8.33
CA GLY A 368 -1.81 19.34 8.32
C GLY A 368 -0.78 18.27 7.96
N THR A 369 0.00 18.50 6.89
CA THR A 369 1.09 17.61 6.49
C THR A 369 2.13 17.44 7.61
N LYS A 370 2.53 18.54 8.27
CA LYS A 370 3.47 18.46 9.39
C LYS A 370 2.91 17.61 10.54
N ALA A 371 1.65 17.82 10.93
CA ALA A 371 1.03 17.05 12.01
C ALA A 371 1.00 15.54 11.67
N ILE A 372 0.69 15.18 10.43
CA ILE A 372 0.74 13.79 9.96
C ILE A 372 2.17 13.26 10.05
N MET A 373 3.16 13.99 9.53
CA MET A 373 4.55 13.57 9.50
C MET A 373 5.15 13.44 10.90
N ASP A 374 4.81 14.34 11.83
CA ASP A 374 5.23 14.25 13.23
C ASP A 374 4.66 12.97 13.86
N SER A 375 3.40 12.64 13.58
CA SER A 375 2.77 11.41 14.08
C SER A 375 3.38 10.13 13.48
N PHE A 376 3.76 10.16 12.21
CA PHE A 376 4.48 9.06 11.57
C PHE A 376 5.84 8.85 12.22
N LYS A 377 6.57 9.95 12.45
CA LYS A 377 7.87 9.88 13.11
C LYS A 377 7.76 9.28 14.51
N GLU A 378 6.80 9.72 15.32
CA GLU A 378 6.56 9.16 16.65
C GLU A 378 6.30 7.64 16.59
N ALA A 379 5.44 7.20 15.67
CA ALA A 379 5.15 5.78 15.50
C ALA A 379 6.39 4.98 15.07
N ILE A 380 7.20 5.53 14.15
CA ILE A 380 8.44 4.91 13.68
C ILE A 380 9.47 4.81 14.81
N ASP A 381 9.64 5.86 15.61
CA ASP A 381 10.59 5.89 16.72
C ASP A 381 10.24 4.83 17.80
N ASN A 382 8.96 4.46 17.92
CA ASN A 382 8.47 3.47 18.88
C ASN A 382 8.55 2.00 18.39
N ARG A 383 8.84 1.74 17.12
CA ARG A 383 8.82 0.39 16.51
C ARG A 383 9.63 -0.64 17.29
N LYS A 384 10.85 -0.28 17.68
CA LYS A 384 11.74 -1.19 18.41
C LYS A 384 11.12 -1.67 19.73
N ALA A 385 10.53 -0.76 20.50
CA ALA A 385 9.87 -1.11 21.75
C ALA A 385 8.65 -2.02 21.52
N ILE A 386 7.87 -1.72 20.49
CA ILE A 386 6.71 -2.53 20.07
C ILE A 386 7.15 -3.95 19.72
N TYR A 387 8.18 -4.13 18.90
CA TYR A 387 8.66 -5.47 18.53
C TYR A 387 9.15 -6.25 19.76
N GLN A 388 9.85 -5.59 20.67
CA GLN A 388 10.33 -6.21 21.89
C GLN A 388 9.19 -6.62 22.83
N GLU A 389 8.10 -5.87 22.86
CA GLU A 389 6.89 -6.21 23.63
C GLU A 389 6.14 -7.39 23.01
N ILE A 390 5.97 -7.37 21.69
CA ILE A 390 5.18 -8.38 20.97
C ILE A 390 5.89 -9.73 20.92
N PHE A 391 7.20 -9.73 20.68
CA PHE A 391 8.02 -10.90 20.40
C PHE A 391 9.01 -11.22 21.51
N ALA A 392 8.66 -10.92 22.76
CA ALA A 392 9.47 -11.17 23.96
C ALA A 392 9.75 -12.66 24.22
#